data_20a437bfbc789834ed629e5eb7ebe3ca
#
_entry.id   20a437bfbc789834ed629e5eb7ebe3ca
#
_cell.length_a   1.000
_cell.length_b   1.000
_cell.length_c   1.000
_cell.angle_alpha   90.00
_cell.angle_beta   90.00
_cell.angle_gamma   90.00
#
_symmetry.space_group_name_H-M   'P 1'
#
loop_
_entity.id
_entity.type
_entity.pdbx_description
1 polymer ?
#
loop_
_entity_poly.entity_id
_entity_poly.type
_entity_poly.pdbx_seq_one_letter_code
_entity_poly.pdbx_strand_id
1 'polypeptide(L)'
;MKKLVVFTGAGISQESGIKTFRDSGGLWEEYDIMEVATPEAWAKDPELVLEFYNKRRKQALEAKPNRAHEIIAELEKHFVVQIITQNIDDLHERAGSTNVLHLHGEITKVRSVETDEIYTIGNKSIFMNDLCKSGHQLRPHIVWFGEDVPNMLVAQE
;
A
#
# COMPACT_ATOMS: atom_id res chain seq x y z
N MET A 1 18.29 19.24 14.11
CA MET A 1 18.53 18.73 12.73
C MET A 1 17.57 19.43 11.76
N LYS A 2 17.98 19.62 10.51
CA LYS A 2 17.08 20.15 9.47
C LYS A 2 16.00 19.13 9.12
N LYS A 3 14.81 19.61 8.77
CA LYS A 3 13.74 18.75 8.24
C LYS A 3 14.01 18.44 6.77
N LEU A 4 13.71 17.20 6.38
CA LEU A 4 13.78 16.70 5.00
C LEU A 4 12.50 15.94 4.69
N VAL A 5 11.78 16.38 3.66
CA VAL A 5 10.62 15.65 3.15
C VAL A 5 11.04 14.91 1.89
N VAL A 6 10.77 13.61 1.87
CA VAL A 6 11.05 12.73 0.72
C VAL A 6 9.73 12.21 0.18
N PHE A 7 9.42 12.57 -1.06
CA PHE A 7 8.21 12.09 -1.74
C PHE A 7 8.57 10.95 -2.70
N THR A 8 7.90 9.80 -2.56
CA THR A 8 8.18 8.62 -3.39
C THR A 8 6.93 8.06 -4.06
N GLY A 9 7.15 7.37 -5.15
CA GLY A 9 6.12 6.67 -5.93
C GLY A 9 6.63 5.29 -6.39
N ALA A 10 5.86 4.63 -7.26
CA ALA A 10 6.09 3.24 -7.65
C ALA A 10 7.49 2.96 -8.23
N GLY A 11 8.12 3.97 -8.83
CA GLY A 11 9.46 3.83 -9.41
C GLY A 11 10.54 3.41 -8.42
N ILE A 12 10.46 3.84 -7.15
CA ILE A 12 11.47 3.46 -6.14
C ILE A 12 11.44 1.95 -5.82
N SER A 13 10.29 1.30 -5.96
CA SER A 13 10.11 -0.13 -5.66
C SER A 13 10.33 -1.03 -6.88
N GLN A 14 10.57 -0.46 -8.06
CA GLN A 14 10.76 -1.20 -9.30
C GLN A 14 12.00 -2.11 -9.25
N GLU A 15 13.13 -1.60 -8.78
CA GLU A 15 14.36 -2.39 -8.61
C GLU A 15 14.24 -3.48 -7.53
N SER A 16 13.25 -3.38 -6.65
CA SER A 16 12.92 -4.42 -5.68
C SER A 16 12.07 -5.56 -6.27
N GLY A 17 11.67 -5.44 -7.54
CA GLY A 17 10.86 -6.44 -8.25
C GLY A 17 9.36 -6.17 -8.23
N ILE A 18 8.91 -5.04 -7.71
CA ILE A 18 7.50 -4.64 -7.74
C ILE A 18 7.26 -3.83 -9.01
N LYS A 19 6.56 -4.42 -9.96
CA LYS A 19 6.24 -3.79 -11.24
C LYS A 19 5.27 -2.62 -11.06
N THR A 20 5.51 -1.55 -11.80
CA THR A 20 4.58 -0.42 -11.91
C THR A 20 3.47 -0.72 -12.93
N PHE A 21 2.44 0.15 -13.03
CA PHE A 21 1.40 0.04 -14.06
C PHE A 21 1.94 0.03 -15.49
N ARG A 22 3.08 0.69 -15.73
CA ARG A 22 3.66 0.86 -17.05
C ARG A 22 4.63 -0.25 -17.42
N ASP A 23 4.99 -1.09 -16.45
CA ASP A 23 5.93 -2.18 -16.67
C ASP A 23 5.22 -3.40 -17.26
N SER A 24 5.84 -4.03 -18.25
CA SER A 24 5.37 -5.30 -18.77
C SER A 24 5.65 -6.45 -17.79
N GLY A 25 4.78 -7.47 -17.78
CA GLY A 25 4.91 -8.66 -16.93
C GLY A 25 4.52 -8.47 -15.47
N GLY A 26 3.86 -7.36 -15.11
CA GLY A 26 3.30 -7.15 -13.78
C GLY A 26 1.86 -7.66 -13.64
N LEU A 27 1.33 -7.68 -12.41
CA LEU A 27 -0.06 -8.05 -12.14
C LEU A 27 -1.07 -7.16 -12.88
N TRP A 28 -0.70 -5.93 -13.20
CA TRP A 28 -1.55 -5.00 -13.95
C TRP A 28 -1.75 -5.38 -15.42
N GLU A 29 -0.96 -6.29 -15.98
CA GLU A 29 -1.22 -6.86 -17.31
C GLU A 29 -2.28 -7.96 -17.27
N GLU A 30 -2.39 -8.67 -16.13
CA GLU A 30 -3.35 -9.76 -15.95
C GLU A 30 -4.75 -9.25 -15.56
N TYR A 31 -4.84 -8.05 -15.00
CA TYR A 31 -6.07 -7.48 -14.45
C TYR A 31 -6.33 -6.09 -14.99
N ASP A 32 -7.57 -5.78 -15.35
CA ASP A 32 -8.02 -4.43 -15.63
C ASP A 32 -8.14 -3.65 -14.31
N ILE A 33 -7.54 -2.45 -14.26
CA ILE A 33 -7.61 -1.54 -13.10
C ILE A 33 -9.07 -1.29 -12.68
N MET A 34 -9.96 -1.09 -13.65
CA MET A 34 -11.38 -0.81 -13.39
C MET A 34 -12.13 -2.01 -12.82
N GLU A 35 -11.57 -3.21 -12.93
CA GLU A 35 -12.15 -4.45 -12.39
C GLU A 35 -11.59 -4.84 -11.01
N VAL A 36 -10.51 -4.20 -10.54
CA VAL A 36 -9.86 -4.60 -9.28
C VAL A 36 -9.54 -3.45 -8.33
N ALA A 37 -9.56 -2.20 -8.78
CA ALA A 37 -9.09 -1.06 -8.00
C ALA A 37 -10.07 0.12 -7.98
N THR A 38 -11.37 -0.17 -7.94
CA THR A 38 -12.46 0.82 -7.83
C THR A 38 -13.53 0.34 -6.86
N PRO A 39 -14.32 1.25 -6.24
CA PRO A 39 -15.49 0.88 -5.44
C PRO A 39 -16.52 0.09 -6.26
N GLU A 40 -16.69 0.41 -7.53
CA GLU A 40 -17.59 -0.28 -8.46
C GLU A 40 -17.15 -1.73 -8.70
N ALA A 41 -15.84 -1.96 -8.82
CA ALA A 41 -15.27 -3.31 -8.94
C ALA A 41 -15.57 -4.14 -7.69
N TRP A 42 -15.39 -3.56 -6.51
CA TRP A 42 -15.73 -4.20 -5.24
C TRP A 42 -17.21 -4.58 -5.14
N ALA A 43 -18.11 -3.69 -5.54
CA ALA A 43 -19.54 -3.95 -5.54
C ALA A 43 -19.94 -5.06 -6.53
N LYS A 44 -19.23 -5.14 -7.68
CA LYS A 44 -19.52 -6.11 -8.75
C LYS A 44 -18.95 -7.50 -8.44
N ASP A 45 -17.69 -7.55 -8.05
CA ASP A 45 -16.95 -8.80 -7.82
C ASP A 45 -15.90 -8.66 -6.72
N PRO A 46 -16.32 -8.69 -5.44
CA PRO A 46 -15.40 -8.53 -4.33
C PRO A 46 -14.38 -9.68 -4.24
N GLU A 47 -14.73 -10.88 -4.68
CA GLU A 47 -13.80 -12.02 -4.67
C GLU A 47 -12.61 -11.80 -5.60
N LEU A 48 -12.85 -11.27 -6.80
CA LEU A 48 -11.79 -10.91 -7.74
C LEU A 48 -10.87 -9.81 -7.17
N VAL A 49 -11.45 -8.81 -6.52
CA VAL A 49 -10.68 -7.73 -5.87
C VAL A 49 -9.81 -8.31 -4.75
N LEU A 50 -10.35 -9.17 -3.91
CA LEU A 50 -9.59 -9.82 -2.83
C LEU A 50 -8.46 -10.70 -3.39
N GLU A 51 -8.71 -11.49 -4.42
CA GLU A 51 -7.71 -12.30 -5.09
C GLU A 51 -6.54 -11.44 -5.60
N PHE A 52 -6.84 -10.37 -6.31
CA PHE A 52 -5.85 -9.44 -6.83
C PHE A 52 -4.97 -8.85 -5.72
N TYR A 53 -5.57 -8.34 -4.63
CA TYR A 53 -4.80 -7.76 -3.53
C TYR A 53 -4.08 -8.81 -2.68
N ASN A 54 -4.57 -10.03 -2.57
CA ASN A 54 -3.83 -11.13 -1.96
C ASN A 54 -2.55 -11.45 -2.76
N LYS A 55 -2.63 -11.49 -4.09
CA LYS A 55 -1.46 -11.66 -4.98
C LYS A 55 -0.47 -10.51 -4.85
N ARG A 56 -0.95 -9.28 -4.83
CA ARG A 56 -0.10 -8.10 -4.62
C ARG A 56 0.59 -8.11 -3.26
N ARG A 57 -0.10 -8.51 -2.22
CA ARG A 57 0.45 -8.62 -0.86
C ARG A 57 1.59 -9.63 -0.83
N LYS A 58 1.38 -10.79 -1.40
CA LYS A 58 2.42 -11.82 -1.52
C LYS A 58 3.65 -11.28 -2.26
N GLN A 59 3.46 -10.67 -3.41
CA GLN A 59 4.53 -10.08 -4.21
C GLN A 59 5.31 -9.00 -3.43
N ALA A 60 4.60 -8.09 -2.76
CA ALA A 60 5.22 -7.03 -1.97
C ALA A 60 6.06 -7.58 -0.81
N LEU A 61 5.61 -8.64 -0.17
CA LEU A 61 6.31 -9.26 0.97
C LEU A 61 7.51 -10.12 0.55
N GLU A 62 7.49 -10.69 -0.65
CA GLU A 62 8.64 -11.39 -1.24
C GLU A 62 9.73 -10.41 -1.71
N ALA A 63 9.37 -9.19 -2.08
CA ALA A 63 10.30 -8.14 -2.46
C ALA A 63 11.15 -7.69 -1.25
N LYS A 64 12.35 -7.19 -1.54
CA LYS A 64 13.26 -6.65 -0.52
C LYS A 64 13.51 -5.18 -0.77
N PRO A 65 13.73 -4.38 0.30
CA PRO A 65 14.22 -3.02 0.13
C PRO A 65 15.45 -3.00 -0.76
N ASN A 66 15.54 -1.99 -1.62
CA ASN A 66 16.71 -1.75 -2.44
C ASN A 66 17.57 -0.61 -1.85
N ARG A 67 18.69 -0.30 -2.51
CA ARG A 67 19.64 0.70 -2.01
C ARG A 67 19.00 2.09 -1.84
N ALA A 68 18.03 2.46 -2.66
CA ALA A 68 17.35 3.74 -2.52
C ALA A 68 16.56 3.83 -1.20
N HIS A 69 15.83 2.77 -0.83
CA HIS A 69 15.14 2.70 0.46
C HIS A 69 16.12 2.79 1.65
N GLU A 70 17.25 2.08 1.55
CA GLU A 70 18.29 2.07 2.59
C GLU A 70 18.93 3.45 2.77
N ILE A 71 19.27 4.13 1.66
CA ILE A 71 19.85 5.48 1.71
C ILE A 71 18.89 6.45 2.39
N ILE A 72 17.60 6.40 2.04
CA ILE A 72 16.60 7.28 2.66
C ILE A 72 16.53 7.04 4.18
N ALA A 73 16.57 5.78 4.63
CA ALA A 73 16.61 5.45 6.05
C ALA A 73 17.90 5.95 6.71
N GLU A 74 19.06 5.84 6.04
CA GLU A 74 20.35 6.35 6.53
C GLU A 74 20.36 7.88 6.74
N LEU A 75 19.57 8.62 5.95
CA LEU A 75 19.45 10.08 6.09
C LEU A 75 18.88 10.50 7.45
N GLU A 76 18.15 9.64 8.15
CA GLU A 76 17.65 9.91 9.50
C GLU A 76 18.76 10.14 10.53
N LYS A 77 20.00 9.74 10.24
CA LYS A 77 21.17 10.05 11.06
C LYS A 77 21.55 11.54 11.04
N HIS A 78 21.13 12.26 10.00
CA HIS A 78 21.54 13.64 9.76
C HIS A 78 20.38 14.62 9.68
N PHE A 79 19.16 14.13 9.43
CA PHE A 79 17.95 14.93 9.21
C PHE A 79 16.79 14.37 10.02
N VAL A 80 15.80 15.21 10.27
CA VAL A 80 14.46 14.75 10.64
C VAL A 80 13.74 14.44 9.32
N VAL A 81 13.67 13.17 8.96
CA VAL A 81 13.11 12.74 7.67
C VAL A 81 11.62 12.43 7.81
N GLN A 82 10.82 13.00 6.92
CA GLN A 82 9.43 12.64 6.70
C GLN A 82 9.30 12.05 5.30
N ILE A 83 8.92 10.78 5.20
CA ILE A 83 8.61 10.16 3.92
C ILE A 83 7.11 10.28 3.67
N ILE A 84 6.75 10.75 2.47
CA ILE A 84 5.38 10.73 1.96
C ILE A 84 5.42 9.84 0.72
N THR A 85 4.71 8.71 0.77
CA THR A 85 4.75 7.74 -0.32
C THR A 85 3.37 7.47 -0.91
N GLN A 86 3.31 7.33 -2.22
CA GLN A 86 2.16 6.80 -2.94
C GLN A 86 2.11 5.27 -2.90
N ASN A 87 3.21 4.62 -2.47
CA ASN A 87 3.32 3.18 -2.47
C ASN A 87 2.55 2.57 -1.30
N ILE A 88 2.00 1.40 -1.56
CA ILE A 88 1.28 0.61 -0.55
C ILE A 88 2.16 -0.48 0.08
N ASP A 89 3.35 -0.73 -0.50
CA ASP A 89 4.34 -1.63 0.08
C ASP A 89 4.99 -1.03 1.34
N ASP A 90 5.60 -1.88 2.16
CA ASP A 90 6.28 -1.52 3.41
C ASP A 90 7.81 -1.50 3.27
N LEU A 91 8.33 -1.26 2.06
CA LEU A 91 9.77 -1.32 1.80
C LEU A 91 10.56 -0.22 2.52
N HIS A 92 9.98 0.97 2.67
CA HIS A 92 10.60 2.04 3.46
C HIS A 92 10.78 1.64 4.93
N GLU A 93 9.74 1.11 5.55
CA GLU A 93 9.76 0.66 6.94
C GLU A 93 10.74 -0.51 7.12
N ARG A 94 10.73 -1.47 6.21
CA ARG A 94 11.66 -2.61 6.25
C ARG A 94 13.12 -2.21 6.03
N ALA A 95 13.37 -1.09 5.35
CA ALA A 95 14.71 -0.51 5.23
C ALA A 95 15.17 0.22 6.49
N GLY A 96 14.25 0.49 7.44
CA GLY A 96 14.53 1.14 8.71
C GLY A 96 14.03 2.58 8.83
N SER A 97 13.30 3.11 7.85
CA SER A 97 12.65 4.42 7.95
C SER A 97 11.58 4.43 9.04
N THR A 98 11.57 5.47 9.88
CA THR A 98 10.72 5.53 11.08
C THR A 98 9.48 6.40 10.91
N ASN A 99 9.47 7.30 9.93
CA ASN A 99 8.37 8.25 9.74
C ASN A 99 7.89 8.23 8.29
N VAL A 100 6.95 7.34 8.01
CA VAL A 100 6.40 7.10 6.66
C VAL A 100 4.90 7.35 6.66
N LEU A 101 4.45 8.23 5.77
CA LEU A 101 3.04 8.51 5.53
C LEU A 101 2.62 7.89 4.19
N HIS A 102 1.73 6.92 4.23
CA HIS A 102 1.15 6.28 3.05
C HIS A 102 -0.08 7.04 2.57
N LEU A 103 -0.02 7.62 1.37
CA LEU A 103 -1.15 8.34 0.79
C LEU A 103 -2.28 7.42 0.32
N HIS A 104 -1.93 6.24 -0.19
CA HIS A 104 -2.87 5.31 -0.82
C HIS A 104 -3.16 4.07 0.02
N GLY A 105 -2.85 4.09 1.31
CA GLY A 105 -3.01 2.95 2.21
C GLY A 105 -1.81 2.02 2.25
N GLU A 106 -2.00 0.85 2.86
CA GLU A 106 -0.92 -0.10 3.14
C GLU A 106 -1.37 -1.53 2.84
N ILE A 107 -0.58 -2.24 2.04
CA ILE A 107 -0.91 -3.62 1.60
C ILE A 107 -0.92 -4.62 2.76
N THR A 108 -0.21 -4.33 3.85
CA THR A 108 -0.14 -5.16 5.06
C THR A 108 -1.33 -4.98 6.00
N LYS A 109 -2.26 -4.09 5.65
CA LYS A 109 -3.44 -3.78 6.46
C LYS A 109 -4.74 -4.06 5.71
N VAL A 110 -5.77 -4.31 6.49
CA VAL A 110 -7.17 -4.43 6.04
C VAL A 110 -8.05 -3.53 6.89
N ARG A 111 -9.21 -3.19 6.37
CA ARG A 111 -10.20 -2.38 7.09
C ARG A 111 -11.62 -2.93 6.90
N SER A 112 -12.48 -2.59 7.83
CA SER A 112 -13.91 -2.85 7.70
C SER A 112 -14.51 -2.07 6.53
N VAL A 113 -15.50 -2.65 5.85
CA VAL A 113 -16.27 -1.95 4.82
C VAL A 113 -17.25 -0.91 5.42
N GLU A 114 -17.60 -1.03 6.70
CA GLU A 114 -18.64 -0.23 7.36
C GLU A 114 -18.14 0.63 8.52
N THR A 115 -17.06 0.22 9.17
CA THR A 115 -16.53 0.91 10.36
C THR A 115 -15.11 1.40 10.16
N ASP A 116 -14.56 2.17 11.09
CA ASP A 116 -13.19 2.65 11.05
C ASP A 116 -12.16 1.63 11.54
N GLU A 117 -12.57 0.37 11.76
CA GLU A 117 -11.69 -0.69 12.22
C GLU A 117 -10.64 -1.04 11.16
N ILE A 118 -9.37 -0.96 11.56
CA ILE A 118 -8.20 -1.28 10.73
C ILE A 118 -7.38 -2.34 11.47
N TYR A 119 -6.90 -3.34 10.73
CA TYR A 119 -6.08 -4.42 11.28
C TYR A 119 -4.82 -4.59 10.46
N THR A 120 -3.70 -4.85 11.14
CA THR A 120 -2.46 -5.31 10.50
C THR A 120 -2.52 -6.83 10.34
N ILE A 121 -2.41 -7.30 9.11
CA ILE A 121 -2.47 -8.74 8.80
C ILE A 121 -1.15 -9.30 8.29
N GLY A 122 -0.16 -8.46 8.00
CA GLY A 122 1.14 -8.88 7.48
C GLY A 122 0.98 -9.62 6.14
N ASN A 123 1.36 -10.89 6.13
CA ASN A 123 1.35 -11.75 4.94
C ASN A 123 0.06 -12.57 4.76
N LYS A 124 -0.92 -12.40 5.63
CA LYS A 124 -2.16 -13.18 5.54
C LYS A 124 -3.00 -12.76 4.34
N SER A 125 -3.65 -13.72 3.72
CA SER A 125 -4.70 -13.46 2.74
C SER A 125 -6.04 -13.22 3.42
N ILE A 126 -6.92 -12.45 2.79
CA ILE A 126 -8.30 -12.26 3.23
C ILE A 126 -9.27 -12.72 2.15
N PHE A 127 -10.40 -13.26 2.58
CA PHE A 127 -11.42 -13.84 1.73
C PHE A 127 -12.80 -13.30 2.10
N MET A 128 -13.80 -13.61 1.27
CA MET A 128 -15.20 -13.33 1.65
C MET A 128 -15.54 -14.04 2.95
N ASN A 129 -16.31 -13.36 3.81
CA ASN A 129 -16.67 -13.75 5.16
C ASN A 129 -15.57 -13.66 6.23
N ASP A 130 -14.40 -13.09 5.87
CA ASP A 130 -13.46 -12.61 6.88
C ASP A 130 -13.97 -11.27 7.42
N LEU A 131 -14.37 -11.28 8.69
CA LEU A 131 -15.11 -10.17 9.29
C LEU A 131 -14.27 -9.41 10.33
N CYS A 132 -14.55 -8.13 10.47
CA CYS A 132 -14.05 -7.33 11.58
C CYS A 132 -14.76 -7.69 12.88
N LYS A 133 -14.32 -7.13 14.02
CA LYS A 133 -14.93 -7.38 15.34
C LYS A 133 -16.42 -7.01 15.39
N SER A 134 -16.81 -6.00 14.62
CA SER A 134 -18.21 -5.57 14.51
C SER A 134 -19.04 -6.40 13.53
N GLY A 135 -18.47 -7.43 12.91
CA GLY A 135 -19.19 -8.39 12.06
C GLY A 135 -19.33 -7.96 10.59
N HIS A 136 -18.58 -6.97 10.14
CA HIS A 136 -18.60 -6.52 8.75
C HIS A 136 -17.43 -7.07 7.95
N GLN A 137 -17.62 -7.26 6.64
CA GLN A 137 -16.59 -7.75 5.72
C GLN A 137 -15.31 -6.89 5.78
N LEU A 138 -14.16 -7.55 5.78
CA LEU A 138 -12.86 -6.90 5.63
C LEU A 138 -12.55 -6.67 4.14
N ARG A 139 -11.92 -5.53 3.87
CA ARG A 139 -11.38 -5.15 2.57
C ARG A 139 -9.92 -4.73 2.71
N PRO A 140 -9.13 -4.69 1.60
CA PRO A 140 -7.79 -4.11 1.63
C PRO A 140 -7.83 -2.66 2.12
N HIS A 141 -6.88 -2.29 3.00
CA HIS A 141 -6.71 -0.90 3.45
C HIS A 141 -5.97 -0.08 2.39
N ILE A 142 -6.60 0.05 1.25
CA ILE A 142 -6.07 0.69 0.05
C ILE A 142 -7.08 1.74 -0.42
N VAL A 143 -6.58 2.89 -0.86
CA VAL A 143 -7.38 3.91 -1.53
C VAL A 143 -7.53 3.51 -2.99
N TRP A 144 -8.78 3.28 -3.42
CA TRP A 144 -9.10 2.95 -4.81
C TRP A 144 -9.33 4.22 -5.64
N PHE A 145 -9.25 4.05 -6.95
CA PHE A 145 -9.60 5.13 -7.88
C PHE A 145 -11.04 5.57 -7.67
N GLY A 146 -11.26 6.87 -7.51
CA GLY A 146 -12.56 7.45 -7.19
C GLY A 146 -12.86 7.62 -5.70
N GLU A 147 -12.02 7.08 -4.82
CA GLU A 147 -12.12 7.33 -3.38
C GLU A 147 -11.30 8.56 -2.97
N ASP A 148 -11.71 9.20 -1.87
CA ASP A 148 -10.93 10.26 -1.23
C ASP A 148 -9.60 9.72 -0.70
N VAL A 149 -8.57 10.58 -0.67
CA VAL A 149 -7.25 10.29 -0.11
C VAL A 149 -7.13 10.93 1.28
N PRO A 150 -7.45 10.21 2.38
CA PRO A 150 -7.55 10.83 3.71
C PRO A 150 -6.24 11.48 4.18
N ASN A 151 -5.11 10.86 3.85
CA ASN A 151 -3.79 11.35 4.27
C ASN A 151 -3.25 12.51 3.44
N MET A 152 -3.99 12.97 2.43
CA MET A 152 -3.58 14.14 1.63
C MET A 152 -3.51 15.41 2.47
N LEU A 153 -4.47 15.62 3.38
CA LEU A 153 -4.48 16.77 4.27
C LEU A 153 -3.31 16.72 5.26
N VAL A 154 -3.02 15.54 5.80
CA VAL A 154 -1.87 15.35 6.70
C VAL A 154 -0.54 15.60 5.98
N ALA A 155 -0.44 15.26 4.70
CA ALA A 155 0.76 15.47 3.89
C ALA A 155 1.03 16.95 3.57
N GLN A 156 0.01 17.83 3.72
CA GLN A 156 0.12 19.26 3.45
C GLN A 156 0.58 20.08 4.68
N GLU A 157 0.59 19.49 5.86
CA GLU A 157 1.06 20.10 7.13
C GLU A 157 2.59 19.96 7.30
#